data_e805c2ea0c4a7af9b9dbfed100896f61
#
_entry.id   e805c2ea0c4a7af9b9dbfed100896f61
#
_cell.length_a   1.000
_cell.length_b   1.000
_cell.length_c   1.000
_cell.angle_alpha   90.00
_cell.angle_beta   90.00
_cell.angle_gamma   90.00
#
_symmetry.space_group_name_H-M   'P 1'
#
loop_
_entity.id
_entity.type
_entity.pdbx_description
1 polymer ?
#
loop_
_entity_poly.entity_id
_entity_poly.type
_entity_poly.pdbx_seq_one_letter_code
_entity_poly.pdbx_strand_id
1 'polypeptide(L)'
;MSHKLTVSEIIDDLRVADEALRRFERLYGLSSDQFFELYNEGTLDDGENLHDFSQWAGFYKLRQRRLSAFNRLSRDHVAQLRTAEGRGHLERRESLVEPA
;
A
#
# COMPACT_ATOMS: atom_id res chain seq x y z
N MET A 1 -17.35 -13.32 6.41
CA MET A 1 -15.97 -13.80 6.65
C MET A 1 -14.99 -12.88 5.95
N SER A 2 -13.97 -12.48 6.67
CA SER A 2 -12.97 -11.62 6.07
C SER A 2 -12.01 -12.45 5.22
N HIS A 3 -11.73 -11.95 4.04
CA HIS A 3 -10.77 -12.56 3.15
C HIS A 3 -9.35 -12.19 3.60
N LYS A 4 -8.52 -13.19 3.79
CA LYS A 4 -7.11 -12.95 4.11
C LYS A 4 -6.32 -12.86 2.82
N LEU A 5 -5.58 -11.79 2.68
CA LEU A 5 -4.81 -11.54 1.48
C LEU A 5 -3.52 -12.36 1.49
N THR A 6 -3.20 -12.93 0.36
CA THR A 6 -1.89 -13.56 0.15
C THR A 6 -0.85 -12.49 -0.15
N VAL A 7 0.41 -12.83 -0.04
CA VAL A 7 1.50 -11.93 -0.43
C VAL A 7 1.34 -11.50 -1.88
N SER A 8 0.99 -12.44 -2.75
CA SER A 8 0.80 -12.14 -4.16
C SER A 8 -0.31 -11.11 -4.39
N GLU A 9 -1.44 -11.26 -3.68
CA GLU A 9 -2.54 -10.30 -3.77
C GLU A 9 -2.15 -8.93 -3.25
N ILE A 10 -1.40 -8.90 -2.15
CA ILE A 10 -0.91 -7.62 -1.59
C ILE A 10 -0.02 -6.91 -2.60
N ILE A 11 0.91 -7.62 -3.22
CA ILE A 11 1.82 -7.05 -4.21
C ILE A 11 1.06 -6.56 -5.44
N ASP A 12 0.07 -7.33 -5.89
CA ASP A 12 -0.77 -6.91 -7.02
C ASP A 12 -1.54 -5.63 -6.70
N ASP A 13 -2.10 -5.54 -5.49
CA ASP A 13 -2.81 -4.33 -5.07
C ASP A 13 -1.87 -3.13 -4.98
N LEU A 14 -0.64 -3.33 -4.49
CA LEU A 14 0.36 -2.26 -4.44
C LEU A 14 0.71 -1.77 -5.84
N ARG A 15 0.86 -2.68 -6.79
CA ARG A 15 1.18 -2.32 -8.17
C ARG A 15 0.05 -1.49 -8.78
N VAL A 16 -1.20 -1.93 -8.61
CA VAL A 16 -2.36 -1.21 -9.13
C VAL A 16 -2.45 0.19 -8.51
N ALA A 17 -2.28 0.27 -7.19
CA ALA A 17 -2.32 1.56 -6.49
C ALA A 17 -1.19 2.47 -6.98
N ASP A 18 0.02 1.95 -7.10
CA ASP A 18 1.16 2.75 -7.58
C ASP A 18 0.94 3.30 -8.99
N GLU A 19 0.42 2.47 -9.89
CA GLU A 19 0.11 2.91 -11.25
C GLU A 19 -0.92 4.05 -11.24
N ALA A 20 -1.96 3.92 -10.43
CA ALA A 20 -2.99 4.95 -10.32
C ALA A 20 -2.43 6.25 -9.74
N LEU A 21 -1.61 6.14 -8.69
CA LEU A 21 -0.99 7.32 -8.08
C LEU A 21 -0.08 8.05 -9.06
N ARG A 22 0.72 7.30 -9.84
CA ARG A 22 1.59 7.92 -10.85
C ARG A 22 0.79 8.63 -11.92
N ARG A 23 -0.35 8.06 -12.33
CA ARG A 23 -1.22 8.72 -13.29
C ARG A 23 -1.70 10.08 -12.78
N PHE A 24 -2.18 10.13 -11.54
CA PHE A 24 -2.64 11.39 -10.94
C PHE A 24 -1.50 12.38 -10.74
N GLU A 25 -0.33 11.89 -10.34
CA GLU A 25 0.86 12.75 -10.19
C GLU A 25 1.24 13.41 -11.51
N ARG A 26 1.13 12.66 -12.61
CA ARG A 26 1.39 13.23 -13.93
C ARG A 26 0.33 14.24 -14.35
N LEU A 27 -0.93 13.95 -14.02
CA LEU A 27 -2.03 14.84 -14.38
C LEU A 27 -1.96 16.18 -13.64
N TYR A 28 -1.60 16.15 -12.37
CA TYR A 28 -1.70 17.33 -11.51
C TYR A 28 -0.35 17.92 -11.12
N GLY A 29 0.74 17.24 -11.42
CA GLY A 29 2.08 17.75 -11.12
C GLY A 29 2.38 17.85 -9.64
N LEU A 30 1.85 16.92 -8.85
CA LEU A 30 1.94 16.96 -7.40
C LEU A 30 2.20 15.55 -6.90
N SER A 31 3.07 15.38 -5.92
CA SER A 31 3.27 14.06 -5.33
C SER A 31 2.02 13.62 -4.57
N SER A 32 1.79 12.32 -4.51
CA SER A 32 0.63 11.80 -3.78
C SER A 32 0.69 12.12 -2.30
N ASP A 33 1.88 12.12 -1.71
CA ASP A 33 2.03 12.48 -0.29
C ASP A 33 1.60 13.93 -0.05
N GLN A 34 2.04 14.85 -0.88
CA GLN A 34 1.69 16.27 -0.75
C GLN A 34 0.22 16.50 -1.08
N PHE A 35 -0.29 15.80 -2.10
CA PHE A 35 -1.71 15.86 -2.41
C PHE A 35 -2.55 15.45 -1.20
N PHE A 36 -2.19 14.35 -0.57
CA PHE A 36 -2.98 13.80 0.54
C PHE A 36 -2.98 14.75 1.75
N GLU A 37 -1.88 15.42 2.01
CA GLU A 37 -1.81 16.46 3.03
C GLU A 37 -2.81 17.59 2.74
N LEU A 38 -2.77 18.11 1.53
CA LEU A 38 -3.68 19.19 1.12
C LEU A 38 -5.14 18.75 1.15
N TYR A 39 -5.37 17.51 0.73
CA TYR A 39 -6.72 16.95 0.71
C TYR A 39 -7.31 16.87 2.12
N ASN A 40 -6.51 16.40 3.08
CA ASN A 40 -6.95 16.29 4.47
C ASN A 40 -7.10 17.64 5.16
N GLU A 41 -6.34 18.63 4.74
CA GLU A 41 -6.45 19.99 5.26
C GLU A 41 -7.67 20.74 4.73
N GLY A 42 -8.31 20.19 3.70
CA GLY A 42 -9.42 20.87 3.05
C GLY A 42 -8.98 22.04 2.16
N THR A 43 -7.71 22.07 1.80
CA THR A 43 -7.15 23.13 0.96
C THR A 43 -7.60 23.04 -0.48
N LEU A 44 -7.82 21.81 -0.95
CA LEU A 44 -8.23 21.58 -2.34
C LEU A 44 -9.73 21.69 -2.47
N ASP A 45 -10.16 22.85 -2.91
CA ASP A 45 -11.58 23.11 -3.12
C ASP A 45 -11.83 23.39 -4.60
N ASP A 46 -11.87 22.31 -5.37
CA ASP A 46 -12.07 22.40 -6.80
C ASP A 46 -13.20 21.45 -7.19
N GLY A 47 -14.38 22.01 -7.37
CA GLY A 47 -15.58 21.25 -7.70
C GLY A 47 -15.45 20.41 -8.97
N GLU A 48 -14.63 20.83 -9.92
CA GLU A 48 -14.46 20.12 -11.18
C GLU A 48 -13.70 18.80 -10.99
N ASN A 49 -12.77 18.76 -10.06
CA ASN A 49 -11.86 17.63 -9.91
C ASN A 49 -12.14 16.77 -8.69
N LEU A 50 -13.27 16.95 -8.03
CA LEU A 50 -13.61 16.20 -6.83
C LEU A 50 -13.58 14.70 -7.04
N HIS A 51 -14.05 14.24 -8.19
CA HIS A 51 -14.06 12.80 -8.49
C HIS A 51 -12.62 12.25 -8.56
N ASP A 52 -11.74 12.95 -9.25
CA ASP A 52 -10.32 12.57 -9.33
C ASP A 52 -9.68 12.57 -7.96
N PHE A 53 -9.92 13.63 -7.17
CA PHE A 53 -9.34 13.74 -5.84
C PHE A 53 -9.82 12.62 -4.92
N SER A 54 -11.07 12.25 -5.01
CA SER A 54 -11.64 11.16 -4.23
C SER A 54 -10.99 9.82 -4.60
N GLN A 55 -10.81 9.58 -5.89
CA GLN A 55 -10.15 8.37 -6.37
C GLN A 55 -8.68 8.34 -5.95
N TRP A 56 -8.00 9.47 -6.13
CA TRP A 56 -6.59 9.59 -5.76
C TRP A 56 -6.38 9.27 -4.27
N ALA A 57 -7.22 9.88 -3.42
CA ALA A 57 -7.15 9.62 -1.98
C ALA A 57 -7.44 8.15 -1.67
N GLY A 58 -8.39 7.55 -2.38
CA GLY A 58 -8.72 6.13 -2.21
C GLY A 58 -7.54 5.21 -2.52
N PHE A 59 -6.87 5.44 -3.63
CA PHE A 59 -5.70 4.65 -3.99
C PHE A 59 -4.53 4.89 -3.04
N TYR A 60 -4.38 6.11 -2.56
CA TYR A 60 -3.35 6.42 -1.57
C TYR A 60 -3.57 5.62 -0.28
N LYS A 61 -4.80 5.60 0.22
CA LYS A 61 -5.16 4.84 1.43
C LYS A 61 -4.99 3.34 1.20
N LEU A 62 -5.38 2.85 0.04
CA LEU A 62 -5.20 1.44 -0.31
C LEU A 62 -3.72 1.06 -0.25
N ARG A 63 -2.88 1.87 -0.87
CA ARG A 63 -1.44 1.64 -0.87
C ARG A 63 -0.90 1.58 0.56
N GLN A 64 -1.31 2.51 1.41
CA GLN A 64 -0.85 2.51 2.80
C GLN A 64 -1.26 1.27 3.55
N ARG A 65 -2.51 0.83 3.38
CA ARG A 65 -3.00 -0.38 4.05
C ARG A 65 -2.24 -1.62 3.59
N ARG A 66 -2.03 -1.75 2.30
CA ARG A 66 -1.33 -2.91 1.75
C ARG A 66 0.15 -2.90 2.10
N LEU A 67 0.76 -1.73 2.11
CA LEU A 67 2.16 -1.61 2.50
C LEU A 67 2.34 -1.98 3.98
N SER A 68 1.43 -1.54 4.84
CA SER A 68 1.45 -1.92 6.26
C SER A 68 1.31 -3.42 6.45
N ALA A 69 0.39 -4.04 5.71
CA ALA A 69 0.19 -5.50 5.77
C ALA A 69 1.45 -6.24 5.33
N PHE A 70 2.04 -5.81 4.24
CA PHE A 70 3.26 -6.43 3.74
C PHE A 70 4.41 -6.27 4.73
N ASN A 71 4.55 -5.08 5.31
CA ASN A 71 5.61 -4.84 6.28
C ASN A 71 5.45 -5.70 7.54
N ARG A 72 4.21 -5.93 7.99
CA ARG A 72 3.97 -6.83 9.11
C ARG A 72 4.40 -8.26 8.81
N LEU A 73 4.01 -8.77 7.64
CA LEU A 73 4.41 -10.10 7.21
C LEU A 73 5.93 -10.22 7.12
N SER A 74 6.56 -9.19 6.57
CA SER A 74 8.00 -9.16 6.41
C SER A 74 8.72 -9.15 7.76
N ARG A 75 8.23 -8.33 8.70
CA ARG A 75 8.82 -8.26 10.04
C ARG A 75 8.70 -9.58 10.79
N ASP A 76 7.55 -10.22 10.69
CA ASP A 76 7.35 -11.53 11.32
C ASP A 76 8.31 -12.56 10.74
N HIS A 77 8.47 -12.53 9.43
CA HIS A 77 9.39 -13.43 8.75
C HIS A 77 10.85 -13.17 9.17
N VAL A 78 11.23 -11.91 9.26
CA VAL A 78 12.57 -11.52 9.74
C VAL A 78 12.80 -12.03 11.15
N ALA A 79 11.81 -11.88 12.02
CA ALA A 79 11.91 -12.36 13.40
C ALA A 79 12.14 -13.88 13.45
N GLN A 80 11.41 -14.62 12.62
CA GLN A 80 11.59 -16.07 12.54
C GLN A 80 12.98 -16.46 12.06
N LEU A 81 13.48 -15.75 11.05
CA LEU A 81 14.83 -16.02 10.52
C LEU A 81 15.91 -15.76 11.57
N ARG A 82 15.71 -14.73 12.40
CA ARG A 82 16.69 -14.37 13.43
C ARG A 82 16.68 -15.31 14.63
N THR A 83 15.52 -15.90 14.95
CA THR A 83 15.42 -16.78 16.11
C THR A 83 15.82 -18.21 15.81
N ALA A 84 15.82 -18.61 14.55
CA ALA A 84 16.09 -19.99 14.16
C ALA A 84 17.57 -20.30 14.27
N GLU A 85 18.09 -20.39 15.49
CA GLU A 85 19.46 -20.79 15.75
C GLU A 85 20.50 -19.96 15.00
N GLY A 86 20.13 -18.73 14.70
CA GLY A 86 21.02 -17.79 14.06
C GLY A 86 21.28 -18.05 12.58
N ARG A 87 20.48 -18.89 11.96
CA ARG A 87 20.70 -19.23 10.54
C ARG A 87 19.49 -18.87 9.72
N GLY A 88 19.49 -17.68 9.18
CA GLY A 88 18.39 -17.25 8.34
C GLY A 88 18.35 -18.01 7.03
N HIS A 89 17.50 -19.01 6.93
CA HIS A 89 17.26 -19.70 5.67
C HIS A 89 16.03 -19.12 5.00
N LEU A 90 16.26 -18.41 3.91
CA LEU A 90 15.19 -17.73 3.19
C LEU A 90 14.58 -18.65 2.14
N GLU A 91 13.32 -18.98 2.33
CA GLU A 91 12.59 -19.83 1.42
C GLU A 91 11.57 -19.03 0.64
N ARG A 92 11.09 -19.61 -0.45
CA ARG A 92 10.00 -19.00 -1.21
C ARG A 92 8.71 -19.02 -0.40
N ARG A 93 7.98 -17.90 -0.38
CA ARG A 93 6.78 -17.74 0.43
C ARG A 93 5.61 -17.20 -0.39
N GLU A 94 5.45 -17.76 -1.59
CA GLU A 94 4.41 -17.27 -2.51
C GLU A 94 2.99 -17.39 -1.95
N SER A 95 2.77 -18.38 -1.09
CA SER A 95 1.45 -18.60 -0.51
C SER A 95 1.30 -18.06 0.91
N LEU A 96 2.24 -17.25 1.38
CA LEU A 96 2.13 -16.64 2.70
C LEU A 96 0.91 -15.73 2.76
N VAL A 97 0.17 -15.83 3.86
CA VAL A 97 -1.09 -15.12 4.04
C VAL A 97 -0.93 -14.09 5.15
N GLU A 98 -1.58 -12.94 4.96
CA GLU A 98 -1.61 -11.89 5.97
C GLU A 98 -2.19 -12.43 7.28
N PRO A 99 -1.57 -12.14 8.45
CA PRO A 99 -2.14 -12.58 9.73
C PRO A 99 -3.46 -11.87 10.01
N ALA A 100 -4.30 -12.55 10.74
CA ALA A 100 -5.62 -12.03 11.08
C ALA A 100 -5.53 -10.78 11.94
#